data_9e942528568cabf3dfaa9e9c219b52e9
#
_entry.id   9e942528568cabf3dfaa9e9c219b52e9
#
_cell.length_a   1.000
_cell.length_b   1.000
_cell.length_c   1.000
_cell.angle_alpha   90.00
_cell.angle_beta   90.00
_cell.angle_gamma   90.00
#
_symmetry.space_group_name_H-M   'P 1'
#
loop_
_entity.id
_entity.type
_entity.pdbx_description
1 polymer ?
#
loop_
_entity_poly.entity_id
_entity_poly.type
_entity_poly.pdbx_seq_one_letter_code
_entity_poly.pdbx_strand_id
1 'polypeptide(L)'
;MATERAVLAGGCFWGMQDLIRRMPGVVSTRVGYTGGDVPNATYRNHGSHAEAIEIVFDPAVLRYRRLLEFFFQIHDPTTPNRQGNDRGTSYRSAIFFASDAQRREALDTIQDVEASGLWPGKVVTEVAPVGDFWQAEPEHQDYLERHPGGYTCHFARPGWVLPRRAAA
;
A
#
# COMPACT_ATOMS: atom_id res chain seq x y z
N MET A 1 8.31 -17.89 -14.70
CA MET A 1 7.99 -17.52 -13.31
C MET A 1 6.59 -16.93 -13.25
N ALA A 2 5.73 -17.51 -12.44
CA ALA A 2 4.42 -16.94 -12.21
C ALA A 2 4.53 -15.76 -11.26
N THR A 3 3.89 -14.65 -11.59
CA THR A 3 3.85 -13.46 -10.73
C THR A 3 2.41 -13.13 -10.37
N GLU A 4 2.26 -12.35 -9.30
CA GLU A 4 0.98 -11.82 -8.85
C GLU A 4 1.07 -10.29 -8.77
N ARG A 5 -0.07 -9.62 -8.93
CA ARG A 5 -0.15 -8.17 -8.90
C ARG A 5 -0.88 -7.73 -7.63
N ALA A 6 -0.32 -6.74 -6.93
CA ALA A 6 -0.98 -6.09 -5.81
C ALA A 6 -1.03 -4.59 -6.03
N VAL A 7 -2.11 -3.94 -5.59
CA VAL A 7 -2.26 -2.48 -5.65
C VAL A 7 -2.67 -1.98 -4.29
N LEU A 8 -1.83 -1.14 -3.69
CA LEU A 8 -1.97 -0.66 -2.32
C LEU A 8 -1.80 0.86 -2.27
N ALA A 9 -2.55 1.51 -1.38
CA ALA A 9 -2.43 2.95 -1.13
C ALA A 9 -2.26 3.18 0.38
N GLY A 10 -1.22 3.88 0.76
CA GLY A 10 -0.89 4.10 2.18
C GLY A 10 -0.23 5.44 2.42
N GLY A 11 -0.71 6.51 1.77
CA GLY A 11 -0.13 7.83 1.85
C GLY A 11 0.79 8.13 0.68
N CYS A 12 1.72 9.05 0.87
CA CYS A 12 2.62 9.45 -0.20
C CYS A 12 3.33 8.24 -0.84
N PHE A 13 3.16 8.09 -2.14
CA PHE A 13 3.67 6.90 -2.83
C PHE A 13 5.20 6.84 -2.93
N TRP A 14 5.91 7.95 -2.68
CA TRP A 14 7.38 7.93 -2.65
C TRP A 14 7.91 7.01 -1.54
N GLY A 15 7.39 7.16 -0.33
CA GLY A 15 7.80 6.34 0.82
C GLY A 15 7.33 4.91 0.73
N MET A 16 6.11 4.72 0.22
CA MET A 16 5.57 3.38 0.00
C MET A 16 6.45 2.58 -0.95
N GLN A 17 6.81 3.17 -2.09
CA GLN A 17 7.66 2.50 -3.07
C GLN A 17 9.06 2.23 -2.51
N ASP A 18 9.63 3.19 -1.79
CA ASP A 18 10.98 3.06 -1.24
C ASP A 18 11.11 1.85 -0.32
N LEU A 19 10.11 1.60 0.51
CA LEU A 19 10.16 0.49 1.46
C LEU A 19 9.74 -0.84 0.81
N ILE A 20 8.67 -0.84 0.03
CA ILE A 20 8.11 -2.09 -0.53
C ILE A 20 9.05 -2.69 -1.57
N ARG A 21 9.70 -1.89 -2.41
CA ARG A 21 10.59 -2.40 -3.45
C ARG A 21 11.75 -3.23 -2.90
N ARG A 22 12.07 -3.07 -1.62
CA ARG A 22 13.18 -3.79 -0.98
C ARG A 22 12.79 -5.16 -0.42
N MET A 23 11.50 -5.50 -0.44
CA MET A 23 11.06 -6.80 0.07
C MET A 23 11.52 -7.93 -0.85
N PRO A 24 12.10 -9.02 -0.28
CA PRO A 24 12.39 -10.20 -1.08
C PRO A 24 11.12 -10.73 -1.74
N GLY A 25 11.19 -11.04 -3.03
CA GLY A 25 10.06 -11.51 -3.81
C GLY A 25 9.37 -10.43 -4.63
N VAL A 26 9.62 -9.14 -4.35
CA VAL A 26 9.13 -8.05 -5.19
C VAL A 26 9.96 -8.00 -6.47
N VAL A 27 9.27 -8.14 -7.61
CA VAL A 27 9.90 -8.17 -8.94
C VAL A 27 10.00 -6.75 -9.51
N SER A 28 8.92 -5.98 -9.42
CA SER A 28 8.88 -4.60 -9.91
C SER A 28 7.79 -3.81 -9.19
N THR A 29 7.95 -2.49 -9.20
CA THR A 29 6.97 -1.55 -8.65
C THR A 29 6.83 -0.35 -9.57
N ARG A 30 5.63 0.24 -9.58
CA ARG A 30 5.40 1.57 -10.15
C ARG A 30 4.38 2.31 -9.30
N VAL A 31 4.51 3.61 -9.22
CA VAL A 31 3.54 4.44 -8.49
C VAL A 31 2.58 5.11 -9.46
N GLY A 32 1.40 5.43 -8.97
CA GLY A 32 0.35 6.03 -9.79
C GLY A 32 -0.88 6.41 -9.00
N TYR A 33 -1.98 6.55 -9.72
CA TYR A 33 -3.25 7.06 -9.18
C TYR A 33 -4.35 6.07 -9.52
N THR A 34 -5.16 5.72 -8.53
CA THR A 34 -6.27 4.76 -8.74
C THR A 34 -7.34 4.92 -7.66
N GLY A 35 -8.50 4.32 -7.89
CA GLY A 35 -9.60 4.31 -6.92
C GLY A 35 -10.50 5.53 -7.01
N GLY A 36 -10.30 6.41 -7.97
CA GLY A 36 -11.10 7.59 -8.21
C GLY A 36 -11.74 7.59 -9.60
N ASP A 37 -12.07 8.79 -10.10
CA ASP A 37 -12.93 8.94 -11.28
C ASP A 37 -12.31 9.74 -12.44
N VAL A 38 -11.17 10.39 -12.24
CA VAL A 38 -10.56 11.23 -13.28
C VAL A 38 -9.74 10.38 -14.25
N PRO A 39 -10.07 10.37 -15.56
CA PRO A 39 -9.24 9.66 -16.54
C PRO A 39 -7.93 10.41 -16.79
N ASN A 40 -6.90 9.68 -17.18
CA ASN A 40 -5.57 10.23 -17.47
C ASN A 40 -5.03 11.07 -16.31
N ALA A 41 -5.14 10.52 -15.09
CA ALA A 41 -4.77 11.22 -13.87
C ALA A 41 -3.31 11.62 -13.86
N THR A 42 -3.05 12.82 -13.29
CA THR A 42 -1.70 13.36 -13.09
C THR A 42 -1.55 13.81 -11.64
N TYR A 43 -0.32 14.15 -11.24
CA TYR A 43 -0.06 14.66 -9.90
C TYR A 43 -0.91 15.89 -9.58
N ARG A 44 -1.05 16.79 -10.56
CA ARG A 44 -1.81 18.05 -10.40
C ARG A 44 -3.30 17.87 -10.57
N ASN A 45 -3.74 16.80 -11.24
CA ASN A 45 -5.15 16.58 -11.51
C ASN A 45 -5.44 15.08 -11.43
N HIS A 46 -5.64 14.57 -10.23
CA HIS A 46 -6.03 13.17 -10.03
C HIS A 46 -7.35 13.02 -9.26
N GLY A 47 -8.11 14.10 -9.10
CA GLY A 47 -9.46 14.07 -8.55
C GLY A 47 -9.54 13.32 -7.24
N SER A 48 -10.42 12.31 -7.18
CA SER A 48 -10.62 11.45 -6.01
C SER A 48 -9.71 10.23 -5.96
N HIS A 49 -8.75 10.10 -6.89
CA HIS A 49 -7.79 8.98 -6.86
C HIS A 49 -6.89 9.06 -5.64
N ALA A 50 -6.50 7.89 -5.12
CA ALA A 50 -5.42 7.78 -4.14
C ALA A 50 -4.08 7.66 -4.85
N GLU A 51 -3.03 8.17 -4.21
CA GLU A 51 -1.67 7.81 -4.57
C GLU A 51 -1.44 6.36 -4.18
N ALA A 52 -1.01 5.55 -5.13
CA ALA A 52 -0.95 4.09 -4.96
C ALA A 52 0.32 3.51 -5.57
N ILE A 53 0.64 2.30 -5.15
CA ILE A 53 1.74 1.53 -5.69
C ILE A 53 1.20 0.23 -6.28
N GLU A 54 1.61 -0.07 -7.51
CA GLU A 54 1.41 -1.38 -8.13
C GLU A 54 2.66 -2.21 -7.92
N ILE A 55 2.47 -3.41 -7.39
CA ILE A 55 3.55 -4.31 -7.01
C ILE A 55 3.37 -5.60 -7.81
N VAL A 56 4.41 -5.98 -8.55
CA VAL A 56 4.50 -7.30 -9.17
C VAL A 56 5.43 -8.13 -8.31
N PHE A 57 4.96 -9.26 -7.82
CA PHE A 57 5.73 -10.08 -6.88
C PHE A 57 5.63 -11.56 -7.21
N ASP A 58 6.62 -12.32 -6.74
CA ASP A 58 6.68 -13.76 -6.86
C ASP A 58 6.01 -14.41 -5.63
N PRO A 59 4.81 -14.99 -5.76
CA PRO A 59 4.10 -15.56 -4.61
C PRO A 59 4.78 -16.78 -4.00
N ALA A 60 5.75 -17.38 -4.69
CA ALA A 60 6.55 -18.47 -4.10
C ALA A 60 7.57 -17.95 -3.08
N VAL A 61 7.97 -16.67 -3.20
CA VAL A 61 8.92 -16.04 -2.28
C VAL A 61 8.22 -15.12 -1.28
N LEU A 62 7.22 -14.36 -1.76
CA LEU A 62 6.48 -13.39 -0.95
C LEU A 62 4.98 -13.66 -1.08
N ARG A 63 4.37 -14.13 -0.02
CA ARG A 63 2.91 -14.32 -0.01
C ARG A 63 2.20 -12.98 0.12
N TYR A 64 1.01 -12.88 -0.47
CA TYR A 64 0.19 -11.66 -0.42
C TYR A 64 -0.08 -11.24 1.03
N ARG A 65 -0.40 -12.20 1.91
CA ARG A 65 -0.59 -11.95 3.34
C ARG A 65 0.62 -11.23 3.96
N ARG A 66 1.83 -11.69 3.66
CA ARG A 66 3.06 -11.10 4.20
C ARG A 66 3.26 -9.67 3.69
N LEU A 67 2.93 -9.44 2.42
CA LEU A 67 2.97 -8.10 1.84
C LEU A 67 2.00 -7.16 2.57
N LEU A 68 0.77 -7.63 2.87
CA LEU A 68 -0.20 -6.84 3.61
C LEU A 68 0.25 -6.56 5.05
N GLU A 69 0.87 -7.52 5.71
CA GLU A 69 1.42 -7.30 7.06
C GLU A 69 2.46 -6.19 7.07
N PHE A 70 3.33 -6.17 6.08
CA PHE A 70 4.32 -5.10 5.92
C PHE A 70 3.65 -3.76 5.60
N PHE A 71 2.67 -3.77 4.72
CA PHE A 71 1.87 -2.58 4.40
C PHE A 71 1.28 -1.94 5.67
N PHE A 72 0.69 -2.74 6.55
CA PHE A 72 0.14 -2.24 7.81
C PHE A 72 1.22 -1.80 8.81
N GLN A 73 2.44 -2.24 8.64
CA GLN A 73 3.57 -1.85 9.50
C GLN A 73 4.17 -0.49 9.10
N ILE A 74 4.15 -0.16 7.82
CA ILE A 74 4.88 1.00 7.29
C ILE A 74 4.02 2.26 7.16
N HIS A 75 2.71 2.17 7.38
CA HIS A 75 1.82 3.33 7.40
C HIS A 75 0.81 3.20 8.52
N ASP A 76 0.15 4.29 8.87
CA ASP A 76 -0.91 4.26 9.89
C ASP A 76 -2.27 4.02 9.21
N PRO A 77 -2.88 2.83 9.36
CA PRO A 77 -4.16 2.53 8.73
C PRO A 77 -5.37 3.03 9.53
N THR A 78 -5.15 3.81 10.59
CA THR A 78 -6.21 4.27 11.50
C THR A 78 -6.60 5.73 11.31
N THR A 79 -5.93 6.45 10.39
CA THR A 79 -6.18 7.88 10.15
C THR A 79 -6.95 8.06 8.83
N PRO A 80 -8.23 8.52 8.89
CA PRO A 80 -9.02 8.70 7.67
C PRO A 80 -8.48 9.85 6.81
N ASN A 81 -8.30 9.57 5.52
CA ASN A 81 -7.84 10.53 4.51
C ASN A 81 -6.60 11.31 4.94
N ARG A 82 -5.67 10.62 5.59
CA ARG A 82 -4.47 11.25 6.11
C ARG A 82 -3.39 10.22 6.36
N GLN A 83 -2.13 10.61 6.10
CA GLN A 83 -0.98 9.82 6.52
C GLN A 83 0.11 10.77 6.99
N GLY A 84 0.42 10.70 8.29
CA GLY A 84 1.39 11.62 8.89
C GLY A 84 0.99 13.07 8.69
N ASN A 85 1.85 13.85 8.03
CA ASN A 85 1.60 15.26 7.74
C ASN A 85 0.76 15.48 6.47
N ASP A 86 0.56 14.44 5.67
CA ASP A 86 -0.16 14.54 4.41
C ASP A 86 -1.65 14.35 4.64
N ARG A 87 -2.46 15.32 4.24
CA ARG A 87 -3.91 15.33 4.44
C ARG A 87 -4.64 15.35 3.10
N GLY A 88 -5.74 14.62 3.02
CA GLY A 88 -6.62 14.58 1.86
C GLY A 88 -6.85 13.15 1.37
N THR A 89 -7.83 13.00 0.48
CA THR A 89 -8.23 11.69 -0.06
C THR A 89 -7.10 11.00 -0.85
N SER A 90 -6.16 11.80 -1.39
CA SER A 90 -4.96 11.26 -2.07
C SER A 90 -4.13 10.36 -1.17
N TYR A 91 -4.17 10.58 0.13
CA TYR A 91 -3.30 9.92 1.11
C TYR A 91 -4.04 8.92 1.98
N ARG A 92 -5.23 8.50 1.56
CA ARG A 92 -6.00 7.52 2.28
C ARG A 92 -5.39 6.12 2.19
N SER A 93 -5.69 5.29 3.20
CA SER A 93 -5.30 3.88 3.22
C SER A 93 -6.29 3.05 2.41
N ALA A 94 -5.80 2.25 1.48
CA ALA A 94 -6.67 1.39 0.68
C ALA A 94 -5.94 0.15 0.17
N ILE A 95 -6.70 -0.94 0.02
CA ILE A 95 -6.27 -2.17 -0.62
C ILE A 95 -7.21 -2.38 -1.80
N PHE A 96 -6.66 -2.35 -3.01
CA PHE A 96 -7.42 -2.60 -4.24
C PHE A 96 -7.15 -4.03 -4.70
N PHE A 97 -8.09 -4.94 -4.43
CA PHE A 97 -7.87 -6.35 -4.68
C PHE A 97 -8.07 -6.71 -6.16
N ALA A 98 -7.25 -7.63 -6.65
CA ALA A 98 -7.30 -8.12 -8.03
C ALA A 98 -8.00 -9.48 -8.14
N SER A 99 -8.40 -10.08 -7.02
CA SER A 99 -9.06 -11.39 -7.00
C SER A 99 -9.85 -11.56 -5.69
N ASP A 100 -10.76 -12.54 -5.68
CA ASP A 100 -11.49 -12.88 -4.46
C ASP A 100 -10.56 -13.38 -3.35
N ALA A 101 -9.51 -14.09 -3.71
CA ALA A 101 -8.51 -14.54 -2.73
C ALA A 101 -7.83 -13.35 -2.05
N GLN A 102 -7.43 -12.34 -2.82
CA GLN A 102 -6.86 -11.11 -2.26
C GLN A 102 -7.85 -10.39 -1.36
N ARG A 103 -9.12 -10.32 -1.76
CA ARG A 103 -10.16 -9.68 -0.95
C ARG A 103 -10.27 -10.36 0.41
N ARG A 104 -10.35 -11.70 0.42
CA ARG A 104 -10.45 -12.47 1.68
C ARG A 104 -9.22 -12.26 2.55
N GLU A 105 -8.02 -12.29 1.98
CA GLU A 105 -6.80 -12.07 2.74
C GLU A 105 -6.71 -10.65 3.29
N ALA A 106 -7.19 -9.66 2.54
CA ALA A 106 -7.25 -8.27 3.01
C ALA A 106 -8.16 -8.12 4.23
N LEU A 107 -9.36 -8.68 4.15
CA LEU A 107 -10.32 -8.61 5.26
C LEU A 107 -9.82 -9.38 6.49
N ASP A 108 -9.22 -10.55 6.29
CA ASP A 108 -8.62 -11.35 7.35
C ASP A 108 -7.48 -10.59 8.05
N THR A 109 -6.64 -9.94 7.28
CA THR A 109 -5.50 -9.19 7.82
C THR A 109 -5.99 -8.00 8.65
N ILE A 110 -6.99 -7.28 8.15
CA ILE A 110 -7.60 -6.15 8.89
C ILE A 110 -8.18 -6.64 10.21
N GLN A 111 -8.89 -7.77 10.19
CA GLN A 111 -9.46 -8.34 11.40
C GLN A 111 -8.37 -8.68 12.42
N ASP A 112 -7.27 -9.27 11.98
CA ASP A 112 -6.16 -9.60 12.86
C ASP A 112 -5.47 -8.35 13.42
N VAL A 113 -5.31 -7.31 12.60
CA VAL A 113 -4.75 -6.03 13.04
C VAL A 113 -5.62 -5.43 14.15
N GLU A 114 -6.93 -5.36 13.93
CA GLU A 114 -7.84 -4.80 14.94
C GLU A 114 -7.87 -5.65 16.21
N ALA A 115 -7.89 -6.98 16.09
CA ALA A 115 -7.93 -7.87 17.23
C ALA A 115 -6.63 -7.86 18.06
N SER A 116 -5.51 -7.51 17.45
CA SER A 116 -4.20 -7.52 18.13
C SER A 116 -4.06 -6.45 19.21
N GLY A 117 -4.75 -5.31 19.04
CA GLY A 117 -4.59 -4.16 19.93
C GLY A 117 -3.26 -3.43 19.80
N LEU A 118 -2.44 -3.77 18.80
CA LEU A 118 -1.11 -3.19 18.62
C LEU A 118 -1.13 -1.84 17.90
N TRP A 119 -2.16 -1.58 17.11
CA TRP A 119 -2.33 -0.31 16.38
C TRP A 119 -3.16 0.68 17.22
N PRO A 120 -3.00 2.00 17.01
CA PRO A 120 -3.58 3.00 17.92
C PRO A 120 -5.09 3.19 17.83
N GLY A 121 -5.75 2.61 16.84
CA GLY A 121 -7.19 2.79 16.67
C GLY A 121 -7.79 1.78 15.70
N LYS A 122 -9.04 2.08 15.29
CA LYS A 122 -9.76 1.25 14.34
C LYS A 122 -9.18 1.43 12.94
N VAL A 123 -9.04 0.33 12.20
CA VAL A 123 -8.58 0.37 10.80
C VAL A 123 -9.64 1.02 9.93
N VAL A 124 -9.23 2.01 9.14
CA VAL A 124 -10.09 2.72 8.19
C VAL A 124 -9.70 2.44 6.74
N THR A 125 -8.91 1.41 6.51
CA THR A 125 -8.45 1.03 5.17
C THR A 125 -9.65 0.63 4.29
N GLU A 126 -9.76 1.29 3.14
CA GLU A 126 -10.74 0.92 2.12
C GLU A 126 -10.34 -0.41 1.47
N VAL A 127 -11.31 -1.32 1.25
CA VAL A 127 -11.08 -2.56 0.50
C VAL A 127 -12.04 -2.56 -0.69
N ALA A 128 -11.49 -2.44 -1.88
CA ALA A 128 -12.27 -2.28 -3.11
C ALA A 128 -11.62 -3.03 -4.27
N PRO A 129 -12.41 -3.41 -5.31
CA PRO A 129 -11.80 -4.01 -6.50
C PRO A 129 -10.90 -3.03 -7.23
N VAL A 130 -9.80 -3.54 -7.77
CA VAL A 130 -8.88 -2.70 -8.53
C VAL A 130 -9.54 -2.26 -9.84
N GLY A 131 -9.43 -0.96 -10.13
CA GLY A 131 -9.86 -0.39 -11.40
C GLY A 131 -8.68 0.07 -12.22
N ASP A 132 -8.87 1.13 -13.02
CA ASP A 132 -7.79 1.70 -13.81
C ASP A 132 -6.68 2.24 -12.92
N PHE A 133 -5.45 1.88 -13.27
CA PHE A 133 -4.25 2.39 -12.62
C PHE A 133 -3.53 3.34 -13.58
N TRP A 134 -3.51 4.62 -13.23
CA TRP A 134 -2.88 5.66 -14.03
C TRP A 134 -1.46 5.87 -13.55
N GLN A 135 -0.49 5.39 -14.31
CA GLN A 135 0.92 5.51 -13.93
C GLN A 135 1.31 6.97 -13.72
N ALA A 136 1.98 7.26 -12.61
CA ALA A 136 2.46 8.59 -12.32
C ALA A 136 3.63 8.98 -13.22
N GLU A 137 3.87 10.27 -13.29
CA GLU A 137 4.91 10.87 -14.12
C GLU A 137 6.30 10.28 -13.78
N PRO A 138 7.23 10.27 -14.75
CA PRO A 138 8.55 9.67 -14.52
C PRO A 138 9.32 10.22 -13.32
N GLU A 139 9.14 11.50 -12.99
CA GLU A 139 9.80 12.13 -11.84
C GLU A 139 9.35 11.56 -10.50
N HIS A 140 8.19 10.88 -10.44
CA HIS A 140 7.69 10.25 -9.23
C HIS A 140 8.09 8.77 -9.11
N GLN A 141 8.57 8.16 -10.20
CA GLN A 141 9.02 6.77 -10.15
C GLN A 141 10.39 6.69 -9.48
N ASP A 142 10.51 5.83 -8.47
CA ASP A 142 11.76 5.61 -7.72
C ASP A 142 12.34 6.90 -7.14
N TYR A 143 11.45 7.82 -6.70
CA TYR A 143 11.85 9.15 -6.28
C TYR A 143 12.87 9.13 -5.15
N LEU A 144 12.64 8.32 -4.10
CA LEU A 144 13.57 8.28 -2.95
C LEU A 144 14.84 7.48 -3.25
N GLU A 145 14.86 6.66 -4.29
CA GLU A 145 16.08 6.03 -4.76
C GLU A 145 17.01 7.05 -5.41
N ARG A 146 16.42 7.98 -6.20
CA ARG A 146 17.15 9.06 -6.85
C ARG A 146 17.43 10.25 -5.94
N HIS A 147 16.60 10.41 -4.90
CA HIS A 147 16.69 11.50 -3.92
C HIS A 147 16.64 10.92 -2.50
N PRO A 148 17.72 10.28 -2.01
CA PRO A 148 17.68 9.58 -0.71
C PRO A 148 17.37 10.47 0.49
N GLY A 149 17.64 11.77 0.40
CA GLY A 149 17.30 12.74 1.43
C GLY A 149 15.92 13.36 1.27
N GLY A 150 15.10 12.87 0.32
CA GLY A 150 13.79 13.41 0.05
C GLY A 150 12.78 13.13 1.15
N TYR A 151 11.61 13.80 1.04
CA TYR A 151 10.56 13.67 2.04
C TYR A 151 9.98 12.27 2.09
N THR A 152 9.82 11.74 3.32
CA THR A 152 9.03 10.55 3.58
C THR A 152 8.49 10.58 5.00
N CYS A 153 7.25 10.08 5.19
CA CYS A 153 6.67 9.84 6.50
C CYS A 153 6.51 8.34 6.79
N HIS A 154 7.05 7.50 5.91
CA HIS A 154 6.92 6.05 6.03
C HIS A 154 8.13 5.44 6.72
N PHE A 155 7.87 4.52 7.63
CA PHE A 155 8.90 3.75 8.32
C PHE A 155 8.26 2.48 8.89
N ALA A 156 9.06 1.44 9.07
CA ALA A 156 8.60 0.21 9.69
C ALA A 156 8.53 0.39 11.21
N ARG A 157 7.32 0.30 11.76
CA ARG A 157 7.11 0.46 13.21
C ARG A 157 7.33 -0.88 13.90
N PRO A 158 8.30 -1.00 14.83
CA PRO A 158 8.64 -2.30 15.41
C PRO A 158 7.50 -2.96 16.19
N GLY A 159 6.63 -2.15 16.81
CA GLY A 159 5.51 -2.67 17.59
C GLY A 159 4.30 -3.10 16.76
N TRP A 160 4.27 -2.79 15.47
CA TRP A 160 3.12 -3.07 14.60
C TRP A 160 3.37 -4.34 13.78
N VAL A 161 3.66 -5.41 14.49
CA VAL A 161 3.94 -6.72 13.89
C VAL A 161 2.97 -7.73 14.46
N LEU A 162 2.16 -8.35 13.60
CA LEU A 162 1.22 -9.37 14.01
C LEU A 162 1.95 -10.62 14.50
N PRO A 163 1.44 -11.27 15.57
CA PRO A 163 1.97 -12.57 15.96
C PRO A 163 1.83 -13.57 14.81
N ARG A 164 2.83 -14.44 14.65
CA ARG A 164 2.73 -15.49 13.65
C ARG A 164 1.59 -16.41 14.02
N ARG A 165 0.72 -16.68 13.05
CA ARG A 165 -0.28 -17.73 13.22
C ARG A 165 0.44 -19.05 13.34
N ALA A 166 -0.09 -19.93 14.23
CA ALA A 166 0.37 -21.32 14.25
C ALA A 166 0.21 -21.90 12.84
N ALA A 167 1.20 -22.68 12.42
CA ALA A 167 1.14 -23.34 11.12
C ALA A 167 -0.11 -24.19 11.06
N ALA A 168 -0.99 -23.88 10.10
CA ALA A 168 -2.21 -24.65 9.89
C ALA A 168 -1.90 -25.82 8.97
#